data_11e600ceca305a4d1e92460fa0b10d46
#
_entry.id   11e600ceca305a4d1e92460fa0b10d46
#
_cell.length_a   1.000
_cell.length_b   1.000
_cell.length_c   1.000
_cell.angle_alpha   90.00
_cell.angle_beta   90.00
_cell.angle_gamma   90.00
#
_symmetry.space_group_name_H-M   'P 1'
#
loop_
_entity.id
_entity.type
_entity.pdbx_description
1 polymer ?
#
loop_
_entity_poly.entity_id
_entity_poly.type
_entity_poly.pdbx_seq_one_letter_code
_entity_poly.pdbx_strand_id
1 'polypeptide(L)'
;MDTNPVHSLGIHQPRIGTDMTNEPHKFNVKILKDSVKFYLPRVEGYLEIVRGMASRYGGMSLIEFDGYFEGKFEPVKYTKVEIHTNDIDEQCMMETANEIRIVLKQKSLAFEFNNKLILVDEP
;
A
#
# COMPACT_ATOMS: atom_id res chain seq x y z
N MET A 1 -17.34 1.31 -0.14
CA MET A 1 -17.02 0.72 -0.12
C MET A 1 -16.72 0.65 0.05
N ASP A 2 -16.43 1.11 -0.10
CA ASP A 2 -15.90 0.81 -0.05
C ASP A 2 -15.29 1.13 -0.17
N THR A 3 -14.91 1.75 -0.27
CA THR A 3 -14.08 1.72 -0.45
C THR A 3 -13.52 2.01 -0.94
N ASN A 4 -13.30 2.47 -1.28
CA ASN A 4 -12.55 2.36 -1.91
C ASN A 4 -12.22 3.09 -2.33
N PRO A 5 -11.96 3.67 -2.35
CA PRO A 5 -11.60 3.84 -2.90
C PRO A 5 -11.28 3.81 -3.54
N VAL A 6 -11.30 3.92 -3.79
CA VAL A 6 -11.18 3.32 -4.50
C VAL A 6 -11.32 2.92 -4.89
N HIS A 7 -11.23 2.81 -5.04
CA HIS A 7 -11.40 1.97 -5.53
C HIS A 7 -11.57 1.98 -5.88
N SER A 8 -11.47 2.29 -5.84
CA SER A 8 -11.62 2.07 -6.23
C SER A 8 -11.52 2.59 -6.42
N LEU A 9 -11.51 3.19 -6.62
CA LEU A 9 -11.51 3.44 -6.95
C LEU A 9 -11.79 3.86 -7.12
N GLY A 10 -11.56 3.47 -6.65
CA GLY A 10 -12.49 3.61 -7.40
C GLY A 10 -12.81 4.79 -7.78
N ILE A 11 -12.96 4.88 -8.82
CA ILE A 11 -13.29 6.22 -9.11
C ILE A 11 -14.73 6.46 -8.89
N HIS A 12 -14.96 7.42 -8.11
CA HIS A 12 -16.31 7.79 -7.84
C HIS A 12 -16.77 8.78 -8.88
N GLN A 13 -17.83 8.46 -9.59
CA GLN A 13 -18.40 9.35 -10.57
C GLN A 13 -19.16 10.45 -9.91
N PRO A 14 -18.89 11.68 -10.23
CA PRO A 14 -19.71 12.77 -9.72
C PRO A 14 -21.13 12.64 -10.26
N ARG A 15 -22.06 12.99 -9.45
CA ARG A 15 -23.46 12.90 -9.81
C ARG A 15 -23.99 14.24 -10.24
N ILE A 16 -23.39 14.75 -11.26
CA ILE A 16 -23.68 16.07 -11.75
C ILE A 16 -25.10 16.14 -12.23
N GLY A 17 -25.80 17.14 -11.77
CA GLY A 17 -27.13 17.39 -12.21
C GLY A 17 -28.19 16.45 -11.71
N THR A 18 -27.80 15.53 -10.82
CA THR A 18 -28.77 14.57 -10.33
C THR A 18 -29.49 15.03 -9.10
N ASP A 19 -28.97 16.02 -8.42
CA ASP A 19 -29.65 16.54 -7.25
C ASP A 19 -30.65 17.59 -7.67
N MET A 20 -31.88 17.15 -7.79
CA MET A 20 -32.95 18.01 -8.21
C MET A 20 -33.67 18.65 -7.06
N THR A 21 -33.22 18.45 -5.86
CA THR A 21 -33.83 19.06 -4.70
C THR A 21 -33.13 20.37 -4.40
N ASN A 22 -33.70 21.12 -3.49
CA ASN A 22 -33.06 22.33 -3.02
C ASN A 22 -32.22 22.11 -1.81
N GLU A 23 -32.08 20.87 -1.40
CA GLU A 23 -31.26 20.55 -0.26
C GLU A 23 -29.82 20.30 -0.69
N PRO A 24 -28.86 20.80 0.08
CA PRO A 24 -27.48 20.54 -0.27
C PRO A 24 -27.16 19.05 -0.16
N HIS A 25 -26.28 18.60 -1.02
CA HIS A 25 -25.74 17.27 -0.89
C HIS A 25 -24.99 17.18 0.41
N LYS A 26 -25.29 16.15 1.16
CA LYS A 26 -24.57 15.85 2.38
C LYS A 26 -23.55 14.78 2.09
N PHE A 27 -22.34 14.99 2.56
CA PHE A 27 -21.30 14.01 2.38
C PHE A 27 -20.34 14.10 3.55
N ASN A 28 -19.62 13.02 3.76
CA ASN A 28 -18.61 12.95 4.80
C ASN A 28 -17.24 12.93 4.15
N VAL A 29 -16.29 13.58 4.78
CA VAL A 29 -14.91 13.57 4.34
C VAL A 29 -14.09 12.81 5.36
N LYS A 30 -13.33 11.85 4.88
CA LYS A 30 -12.42 11.10 5.72
C LYS A 30 -11.02 11.27 5.12
N ILE A 31 -10.12 11.79 5.92
CA ILE A 31 -8.75 12.03 5.48
C ILE A 31 -7.87 10.97 6.11
N LEU A 32 -7.19 10.22 5.25
CA LEU A 32 -6.25 9.20 5.68
C LEU A 32 -4.86 9.78 5.54
N LYS A 33 -4.25 10.12 6.66
CA LYS A 33 -3.04 10.94 6.65
C LYS A 33 -1.75 10.15 6.60
N ASP A 34 -1.81 8.85 6.85
CA ASP A 34 -0.60 8.03 6.82
C ASP A 34 -0.57 7.17 5.58
N SER A 35 0.60 7.06 4.98
CA SER A 35 0.81 6.30 3.77
C SER A 35 1.99 5.36 3.98
N VAL A 36 1.78 4.10 3.64
CA VAL A 36 2.83 3.09 3.71
C VAL A 36 2.91 2.37 2.38
N LYS A 37 4.14 2.18 1.88
CA LYS A 37 4.36 1.46 0.64
C LYS A 37 5.43 0.41 0.89
N PHE A 38 5.10 -0.84 0.65
CA PHE A 38 6.08 -1.92 0.76
C PHE A 38 6.49 -2.36 -0.63
N TYR A 39 7.79 -2.49 -0.83
CA TYR A 39 8.34 -2.93 -2.12
C TYR A 39 8.68 -4.41 -1.99
N LEU A 40 7.80 -5.27 -2.48
CA LEU A 40 7.93 -6.71 -2.28
C LEU A 40 8.48 -7.39 -3.51
N PRO A 41 9.60 -8.13 -3.39
CA PRO A 41 10.03 -8.99 -4.48
C PRO A 41 9.02 -10.12 -4.65
N ARG A 42 8.78 -10.50 -5.90
CA ARG A 42 7.79 -11.54 -6.19
C ARG A 42 8.45 -12.90 -6.10
N VAL A 43 8.82 -13.27 -4.90
CA VAL A 43 9.44 -14.55 -4.58
C VAL A 43 8.47 -15.38 -3.76
N GLU A 44 8.87 -16.60 -3.45
CA GLU A 44 8.02 -17.50 -2.68
C GLU A 44 7.59 -16.85 -1.37
N GLY A 45 6.29 -16.93 -1.08
CA GLY A 45 5.73 -16.37 0.15
C GLY A 45 5.12 -14.99 -0.01
N TYR A 46 5.38 -14.29 -1.13
CA TYR A 46 4.91 -12.92 -1.22
C TYR A 46 3.38 -12.82 -1.27
N LEU A 47 2.70 -13.82 -1.86
CA LEU A 47 1.24 -13.78 -1.92
C LEU A 47 0.60 -13.90 -0.55
N GLU A 48 1.19 -14.70 0.33
CA GLU A 48 0.71 -14.77 1.70
C GLU A 48 0.87 -13.45 2.43
N ILE A 49 1.99 -12.78 2.19
CA ILE A 49 2.22 -11.45 2.77
C ILE A 49 1.13 -10.49 2.29
N VAL A 50 0.86 -10.47 0.98
CA VAL A 50 -0.16 -9.59 0.41
C VAL A 50 -1.53 -9.89 1.01
N ARG A 51 -1.88 -11.18 1.12
CA ARG A 51 -3.17 -11.56 1.69
C ARG A 51 -3.29 -11.13 3.15
N GLY A 52 -2.22 -11.28 3.91
CA GLY A 52 -2.22 -10.86 5.30
C GLY A 52 -2.42 -9.37 5.44
N MET A 53 -1.79 -8.59 4.57
CA MET A 53 -1.98 -7.15 4.56
C MET A 53 -3.41 -6.79 4.16
N ALA A 54 -3.97 -7.49 3.18
CA ALA A 54 -5.32 -7.21 2.72
C ALA A 54 -6.34 -7.43 3.82
N SER A 55 -6.13 -8.43 4.67
CA SER A 55 -7.06 -8.66 5.77
C SER A 55 -6.85 -7.71 6.93
N ARG A 56 -5.65 -7.13 7.06
CA ARG A 56 -5.36 -6.20 8.15
C ARG A 56 -5.79 -4.77 7.81
N TYR A 57 -5.56 -4.36 6.58
CA TYR A 57 -5.84 -2.99 6.14
C TYR A 57 -7.00 -3.04 5.18
N GLY A 58 -8.02 -2.27 5.41
CA GLY A 58 -9.26 -2.34 4.66
C GLY A 58 -9.15 -2.05 3.17
N GLY A 59 -8.07 -1.41 2.73
CA GLY A 59 -7.87 -1.13 1.32
C GLY A 59 -6.41 -0.97 1.01
N MET A 60 -6.01 -1.45 -0.16
CA MET A 60 -4.64 -1.27 -0.61
C MET A 60 -4.59 -1.37 -2.13
N SER A 61 -3.54 -0.80 -2.69
CA SER A 61 -3.29 -0.85 -4.14
C SER A 61 -2.05 -1.68 -4.39
N LEU A 62 -2.09 -2.45 -5.46
CA LEU A 62 -0.96 -3.28 -5.87
C LEU A 62 -0.49 -2.78 -7.22
N ILE A 63 0.81 -2.52 -7.32
CA ILE A 63 1.41 -2.03 -8.55
C ILE A 63 2.62 -2.90 -8.85
N GLU A 64 2.63 -3.52 -10.03
CA GLU A 64 3.79 -4.28 -10.48
C GLU A 64 4.81 -3.32 -11.08
N PHE A 65 6.07 -3.58 -10.82
CA PHE A 65 7.10 -2.72 -11.38
C PHE A 65 8.38 -3.51 -11.61
N ASP A 66 9.21 -2.96 -12.49
CA ASP A 66 10.54 -3.49 -12.76
C ASP A 66 11.51 -2.90 -11.75
N GLY A 67 12.59 -3.62 -11.52
CA GLY A 67 13.61 -3.13 -10.61
C GLY A 67 15.00 -3.34 -11.14
N TYR A 68 15.94 -2.64 -10.54
CA TYR A 68 17.36 -2.89 -10.72
C TYR A 68 17.93 -3.28 -9.36
N PHE A 69 18.74 -4.32 -9.38
CA PHE A 69 19.39 -4.76 -8.17
C PHE A 69 20.82 -5.15 -8.52
N GLU A 70 21.78 -4.52 -7.87
CA GLU A 70 23.21 -4.77 -8.11
C GLU A 70 23.52 -4.64 -9.60
N GLY A 71 22.97 -3.60 -10.23
CA GLY A 71 23.23 -3.32 -11.63
C GLY A 71 22.48 -4.18 -12.62
N LYS A 72 21.66 -5.10 -12.17
CA LYS A 72 20.89 -5.98 -13.05
C LYS A 72 19.45 -5.54 -13.15
N PHE A 73 18.94 -5.50 -14.37
CA PHE A 73 17.54 -5.20 -14.64
C PHE A 73 16.71 -6.43 -14.32
N GLU A 74 15.64 -6.22 -13.53
CA GLU A 74 14.74 -7.30 -13.13
C GLU A 74 13.33 -6.93 -13.52
N PRO A 75 12.89 -7.34 -14.72
CA PRO A 75 11.58 -6.92 -15.21
C PRO A 75 10.45 -7.61 -14.44
N VAL A 76 9.47 -6.84 -14.04
CA VAL A 76 8.21 -7.28 -13.42
C VAL A 76 8.44 -8.26 -12.28
N LYS A 77 9.45 -7.98 -11.46
CA LYS A 77 9.75 -8.88 -10.34
C LYS A 77 9.37 -8.32 -8.99
N TYR A 78 8.72 -7.16 -8.98
CA TYR A 78 8.36 -6.49 -7.73
C TYR A 78 6.92 -6.05 -7.75
N THR A 79 6.32 -6.06 -6.58
CA THR A 79 4.98 -5.52 -6.37
C THR A 79 5.09 -4.47 -5.27
N LYS A 80 4.60 -3.28 -5.55
CA LYS A 80 4.48 -2.25 -4.55
C LYS A 80 3.07 -2.33 -3.95
N VAL A 81 3.01 -2.46 -2.63
CA VAL A 81 1.75 -2.46 -1.89
C VAL A 81 1.59 -1.09 -1.27
N GLU A 82 0.54 -0.37 -1.65
CA GLU A 82 0.26 0.96 -1.09
C GLU A 82 -0.93 0.90 -0.17
N ILE A 83 -0.77 1.43 1.02
CA ILE A 83 -1.80 1.45 2.04
C ILE A 83 -1.94 2.88 2.55
N HIS A 84 -3.18 3.36 2.61
CA HIS A 84 -3.49 4.65 3.22
C HIS A 84 -4.36 4.40 4.43
N THR A 85 -3.97 4.96 5.56
CA THR A 85 -4.67 4.71 6.80
C THR A 85 -4.37 5.83 7.78
N ASN A 86 -4.81 5.66 9.03
CA ASN A 86 -4.51 6.60 10.10
C ASN A 86 -3.86 5.85 11.25
N ASP A 87 -3.10 6.60 12.05
CA ASP A 87 -2.58 6.10 13.33
C ASP A 87 -1.66 4.89 13.18
N ILE A 88 -0.85 4.92 12.14
CA ILE A 88 0.20 3.92 11.99
C ILE A 88 1.47 4.45 12.64
N ASP A 89 2.12 3.58 13.39
CA ASP A 89 3.38 3.87 14.05
C ASP A 89 4.54 3.44 13.16
N GLU A 90 5.47 4.35 12.92
CA GLU A 90 6.62 4.08 12.06
C GLU A 90 7.45 2.91 12.59
N GLN A 91 7.64 2.84 13.90
CA GLN A 91 8.42 1.75 14.50
C GLN A 91 7.76 0.40 14.24
N CYS A 92 6.44 0.34 14.39
CA CYS A 92 5.70 -0.88 14.07
C CYS A 92 5.86 -1.26 12.61
N MET A 93 5.92 -0.28 11.72
CA MET A 93 6.09 -0.58 10.31
C MET A 93 7.50 -1.07 10.01
N MET A 94 8.50 -0.57 10.72
CA MET A 94 9.84 -1.11 10.60
C MET A 94 9.90 -2.58 11.02
N GLU A 95 9.21 -2.91 12.11
CA GLU A 95 9.17 -4.29 12.60
C GLU A 95 8.43 -5.19 11.61
N THR A 96 7.32 -4.68 11.06
CA THR A 96 6.59 -5.41 10.04
C THR A 96 7.46 -5.65 8.81
N ALA A 97 8.17 -4.63 8.36
CA ALA A 97 9.06 -4.77 7.22
C ALA A 97 10.16 -5.79 7.49
N ASN A 98 10.67 -5.81 8.71
CA ASN A 98 11.69 -6.80 9.07
C ASN A 98 11.13 -8.21 9.04
N GLU A 99 9.91 -8.40 9.55
CA GLU A 99 9.27 -9.73 9.48
C GLU A 99 9.08 -10.16 8.04
N ILE A 100 8.63 -9.25 7.19
CA ILE A 100 8.47 -9.54 5.76
C ILE A 100 9.80 -9.91 5.14
N ARG A 101 10.84 -9.14 5.46
CA ARG A 101 12.18 -9.41 4.96
C ARG A 101 12.61 -10.84 5.29
N ILE A 102 12.38 -11.25 6.52
CA ILE A 102 12.77 -12.58 6.97
C ILE A 102 11.97 -13.66 6.23
N VAL A 103 10.64 -13.48 6.14
CA VAL A 103 9.79 -14.47 5.48
C VAL A 103 10.17 -14.62 4.01
N LEU A 104 10.48 -13.51 3.35
CA LEU A 104 10.84 -13.52 1.94
C LEU A 104 12.33 -13.81 1.72
N LYS A 105 13.09 -14.02 2.79
CA LYS A 105 14.51 -14.38 2.75
C LYS A 105 15.34 -13.34 2.00
N GLN A 106 15.09 -12.09 2.30
CA GLN A 106 15.77 -10.97 1.65
C GLN A 106 16.84 -10.41 2.58
N LYS A 107 17.93 -9.92 1.99
CA LYS A 107 18.96 -9.23 2.76
C LYS A 107 18.49 -7.84 3.17
N SER A 108 17.62 -7.27 2.38
CA SER A 108 17.13 -5.92 2.59
C SER A 108 15.70 -5.84 2.08
N LEU A 109 14.89 -5.04 2.74
CA LEU A 109 13.55 -4.76 2.28
C LEU A 109 13.30 -3.27 2.39
N ALA A 110 12.76 -2.69 1.32
CA ALA A 110 12.46 -1.27 1.27
C ALA A 110 10.99 -1.03 1.55
N PHE A 111 10.70 0.01 2.30
CA PHE A 111 9.34 0.50 2.41
C PHE A 111 9.37 2.01 2.57
N GLU A 112 8.26 2.66 2.27
CA GLU A 112 8.11 4.09 2.49
C GLU A 112 7.07 4.32 3.56
N PHE A 113 7.39 5.24 4.45
CA PHE A 113 6.44 5.68 5.45
C PHE A 113 6.32 7.20 5.32
N ASN A 114 5.14 7.65 4.91
CA ASN A 114 4.87 9.08 4.72
C ASN A 114 5.94 9.75 3.87
N ASN A 115 6.24 9.12 2.73
CA ASN A 115 7.20 9.60 1.72
C ASN A 115 8.66 9.53 2.15
N LYS A 116 8.95 8.84 3.23
CA LYS A 116 10.31 8.62 3.68
C LYS A 116 10.70 7.18 3.36
N LEU A 117 11.73 7.00 2.55
CA LEU A 117 12.19 5.66 2.19
C LEU A 117 13.05 5.09 3.30
N ILE A 118 12.72 3.89 3.71
CA ILE A 118 13.40 3.22 4.80
C ILE A 118 13.84 1.84 4.30
N LEU A 119 15.10 1.53 4.51
CA LEU A 119 15.64 0.23 4.16
C LEU A 119 15.87 -0.55 5.45
N VAL A 120 15.30 -1.75 5.52
CA VAL A 120 15.50 -2.64 6.65
C VAL A 120 16.43 -3.74 6.19
N ASP A 121 17.60 -3.78 6.79
CA ASP A 121 18.65 -4.71 6.39
C ASP A 121 18.83 -5.80 7.43
N GLU A 122 19.41 -6.93 7.00
CA GLU A 122 19.82 -7.95 7.94
C GLU A 122 20.97 -7.42 8.80
N PRO A 123 21.09 -7.92 10.04
CA PRO A 123 22.12 -7.43 10.94
C PRO A 123 23.53 -7.77 10.47
#